data_be71359cc34320652b8d5da80d6f67ea
#
_entry.id   be71359cc34320652b8d5da80d6f67ea
#
_cell.length_a   1.000
_cell.length_b   1.000
_cell.length_c   1.000
_cell.angle_alpha   90.00
_cell.angle_beta   90.00
_cell.angle_gamma   90.00
#
_symmetry.space_group_name_H-M   'P 1'
#
loop_
_entity.id
_entity.type
_entity.pdbx_description
1 polymer ?
#
loop_
_entity_poly.entity_id
_entity_poly.type
_entity_poly.pdbx_seq_one_letter_code
_entity_poly.pdbx_strand_id
1 'polypeptide(L)'
;MSENKKRFQMPSSYTVLIIIITIMAFLTWIIPAGKYDTNEAGNLIAGTYQTVDSNPQGIYDVLMAPIRAMLGHEPTSAAIDVAFFILMVGGFLGVVNATGTLDVGIASIVKKYKGREKMLILILMPLFALGGTTYGMGEETMAFYPLLIPVMMAVGFDSITAVAIILLGSQVGCLASTLNPFATVIASDTAGISSMDGVILRVIFWFVMTGISTYFVYRYAEKIQKDPTKSLVYAQREEDIKHFNVSENDDAPSTLSKKQKHVLALFVLTFIIMIASFIPWVDLHVTVFEDFKNWLIGLPVIGGIIGSSAQPFGSWYFPEGAMLFAVMGILIGVVYGLKESKIVSTFLTGAADLLSVALICAVARGIQVIMNDGMITATILHWGEVGLQGLSPQIFIVLTYIFYLPMSFLIPSSSGLASATMGIMAPLGEFVNVKASLIVTAYQSASGVLNLVTPTSGIVMGALALGRVSLGTWWKFVGKLVIVIVVASILLLILGTFVPFL
;
A
#
# COMPACT_ATOMS: atom_id res chain seq x y z
N MET A 1 11.31 21.67 42.25
CA MET A 1 10.31 21.98 41.24
C MET A 1 10.89 21.57 39.88
N SER A 2 10.59 20.37 39.37
CA SER A 2 11.05 19.96 38.06
C SER A 2 10.02 20.51 37.04
N GLU A 3 10.47 21.41 36.19
CA GLU A 3 9.69 21.87 35.03
C GLU A 3 9.32 20.67 34.15
N ASN A 4 8.04 20.37 34.15
CA ASN A 4 7.42 19.39 33.28
C ASN A 4 7.47 19.97 31.85
N LYS A 5 8.59 19.83 31.13
CA LYS A 5 8.64 20.10 29.69
C LYS A 5 7.60 19.21 29.03
N LYS A 6 6.44 19.77 28.70
CA LYS A 6 5.44 19.12 27.86
C LYS A 6 6.16 18.64 26.60
N ARG A 7 6.48 17.33 26.53
CA ARG A 7 6.96 16.72 25.31
C ARG A 7 5.88 16.93 24.27
N PHE A 8 6.23 17.58 23.17
CA PHE A 8 5.36 17.70 22.00
C PHE A 8 4.93 16.28 21.59
N GLN A 9 3.69 15.94 21.83
CA GLN A 9 3.10 14.68 21.33
C GLN A 9 2.57 14.97 19.94
N MET A 10 2.98 14.18 18.96
CA MET A 10 2.45 14.31 17.60
C MET A 10 0.93 14.07 17.62
N PRO A 11 0.16 14.88 16.88
CA PRO A 11 -1.28 14.68 16.74
C PRO A 11 -1.60 13.30 16.17
N SER A 12 -2.86 12.87 16.34
CA SER A 12 -3.33 11.63 15.72
C SER A 12 -3.26 11.70 14.18
N SER A 13 -3.24 10.56 13.53
CA SER A 13 -3.25 10.43 12.07
C SER A 13 -4.37 11.25 11.43
N TYR A 14 -5.57 11.19 11.99
CA TYR A 14 -6.73 11.96 11.52
C TYR A 14 -6.48 13.46 11.59
N THR A 15 -5.96 13.95 12.72
CA THR A 15 -5.64 15.38 12.91
C THR A 15 -4.63 15.86 11.88
N VAL A 16 -3.57 15.07 11.64
CA VAL A 16 -2.55 15.40 10.64
C VAL A 16 -3.16 15.51 9.25
N LEU A 17 -4.00 14.54 8.86
CA LEU A 17 -4.66 14.54 7.56
C LEU A 17 -5.63 15.73 7.38
N ILE A 18 -6.43 16.05 8.39
CA ILE A 18 -7.34 17.22 8.34
C ILE A 18 -6.54 18.53 8.24
N ILE A 19 -5.41 18.65 8.94
CA ILE A 19 -4.52 19.80 8.78
C ILE A 19 -4.00 19.90 7.35
N ILE A 20 -3.59 18.80 6.74
CA ILE A 20 -3.12 18.79 5.34
C ILE A 20 -4.25 19.17 4.38
N ILE A 21 -5.45 18.62 4.53
CA ILE A 21 -6.64 19.00 3.75
C ILE A 21 -6.88 20.52 3.86
N THR A 22 -6.81 21.07 5.07
CA THR A 22 -7.00 22.52 5.32
C THR A 22 -5.91 23.36 4.65
N ILE A 23 -4.64 22.91 4.71
CA ILE A 23 -3.54 23.59 4.02
C ILE A 23 -3.76 23.57 2.51
N MET A 24 -4.18 22.42 1.95
CA MET A 24 -4.46 22.32 0.51
C MET A 24 -5.64 23.19 0.09
N ALA A 25 -6.69 23.26 0.89
CA ALA A 25 -7.80 24.20 0.65
C ALA A 25 -7.31 25.66 0.63
N PHE A 26 -6.46 26.04 1.59
CA PHE A 26 -5.84 27.38 1.59
C PHE A 26 -4.99 27.63 0.33
N LEU A 27 -4.25 26.63 -0.15
CA LEU A 27 -3.45 26.76 -1.37
C LEU A 27 -4.30 26.98 -2.61
N THR A 28 -5.57 26.55 -2.66
CA THR A 28 -6.49 26.83 -3.78
C THR A 28 -6.86 28.33 -3.91
N TRP A 29 -6.59 29.14 -2.90
CA TRP A 29 -6.77 30.59 -2.92
C TRP A 29 -5.56 31.32 -3.51
N ILE A 30 -4.39 30.66 -3.53
CA ILE A 30 -3.10 31.25 -3.94
C ILE A 30 -2.67 30.72 -5.31
N ILE A 31 -2.82 29.42 -5.53
CA ILE A 31 -2.42 28.76 -6.78
C ILE A 31 -3.50 28.99 -7.83
N PRO A 32 -3.17 29.53 -9.01
CA PRO A 32 -4.13 29.69 -10.10
C PRO A 32 -4.75 28.35 -10.49
N ALA A 33 -6.05 28.33 -10.76
CA ALA A 33 -6.72 27.17 -11.31
C ALA A 33 -6.34 26.98 -12.79
N GLY A 34 -6.17 25.74 -13.20
CA GLY A 34 -5.81 25.40 -14.56
C GLY A 34 -6.38 24.07 -15.03
N LYS A 35 -6.40 23.89 -16.33
CA LYS A 35 -6.78 22.63 -16.97
C LYS A 35 -5.91 22.33 -18.18
N TYR A 36 -5.86 21.07 -18.56
CA TYR A 36 -5.33 20.59 -19.84
C TYR A 36 -6.48 20.06 -20.68
N ASP A 37 -6.31 20.06 -22.01
CA ASP A 37 -7.17 19.28 -22.89
C ASP A 37 -6.89 17.78 -22.70
N THR A 38 -7.89 16.96 -23.00
CA THR A 38 -7.79 15.49 -22.91
C THR A 38 -8.01 14.85 -24.27
N ASN A 39 -7.33 13.73 -24.53
CA ASN A 39 -7.57 12.91 -25.70
C ASN A 39 -8.83 12.02 -25.50
N GLU A 40 -9.19 11.21 -26.52
CA GLU A 40 -10.34 10.30 -26.46
C GLU A 40 -10.26 9.28 -25.32
N ALA A 41 -9.06 8.92 -24.88
CA ALA A 41 -8.83 8.04 -23.74
C ALA A 41 -8.86 8.76 -22.36
N GLY A 42 -9.10 10.10 -22.34
CA GLY A 42 -9.11 10.90 -21.11
C GLY A 42 -7.73 11.31 -20.60
N ASN A 43 -6.64 11.01 -21.30
CA ASN A 43 -5.28 11.40 -20.91
C ASN A 43 -5.02 12.87 -21.25
N LEU A 44 -4.27 13.56 -20.39
CA LEU A 44 -3.90 14.96 -20.59
C LEU A 44 -2.94 15.12 -21.78
N ILE A 45 -3.12 16.20 -22.55
CA ILE A 45 -2.29 16.53 -23.72
C ILE A 45 -1.27 17.60 -23.32
N ALA A 46 0.03 17.30 -23.46
CA ALA A 46 1.12 18.24 -23.18
C ALA A 46 1.00 19.51 -24.02
N GLY A 47 1.36 20.66 -23.44
CA GLY A 47 1.33 21.96 -24.11
C GLY A 47 -0.05 22.60 -24.28
N THR A 48 -1.13 21.96 -23.77
CA THR A 48 -2.51 22.50 -23.86
C THR A 48 -2.99 23.18 -22.57
N TYR A 49 -2.08 23.45 -21.64
CA TYR A 49 -2.43 24.07 -20.37
C TYR A 49 -3.12 25.43 -20.58
N GLN A 50 -4.21 25.63 -19.88
CA GLN A 50 -4.99 26.86 -19.85
C GLN A 50 -5.32 27.23 -18.42
N THR A 51 -5.13 28.50 -18.06
CA THR A 51 -5.65 29.06 -16.82
C THR A 51 -7.16 29.18 -16.91
N VAL A 52 -7.87 28.80 -15.87
CA VAL A 52 -9.33 28.89 -15.76
C VAL A 52 -9.74 29.70 -14.54
N ASP A 53 -11.02 30.02 -14.42
CA ASP A 53 -11.56 30.72 -13.26
C ASP A 53 -11.27 29.93 -11.98
N SER A 54 -10.78 30.62 -10.96
CA SER A 54 -10.43 30.02 -9.69
C SER A 54 -11.68 29.48 -8.97
N ASN A 55 -11.56 28.29 -8.38
CA ASN A 55 -12.55 27.69 -7.51
C ASN A 55 -11.97 27.45 -6.10
N PRO A 56 -11.78 28.51 -5.31
CA PRO A 56 -11.12 28.40 -4.00
C PRO A 56 -12.00 27.61 -3.04
N GLN A 57 -11.42 26.64 -2.38
CA GLN A 57 -12.10 25.72 -1.47
C GLN A 57 -12.20 26.32 -0.07
N GLY A 58 -13.39 26.27 0.52
CA GLY A 58 -13.70 26.84 1.83
C GLY A 58 -13.79 25.78 2.95
N ILE A 59 -14.20 26.24 4.13
CA ILE A 59 -14.36 25.37 5.32
C ILE A 59 -15.37 24.23 5.05
N TYR A 60 -16.45 24.52 4.34
CA TYR A 60 -17.46 23.51 3.98
C TYR A 60 -16.84 22.40 3.14
N ASP A 61 -15.99 22.73 2.17
CA ASP A 61 -15.33 21.78 1.30
C ASP A 61 -14.32 20.92 2.06
N VAL A 62 -13.56 21.53 3.00
CA VAL A 62 -12.66 20.82 3.91
C VAL A 62 -13.41 19.77 4.73
N LEU A 63 -14.59 20.13 5.27
CA LEU A 63 -15.40 19.20 6.07
C LEU A 63 -16.06 18.12 5.21
N MET A 64 -16.43 18.44 3.98
CA MET A 64 -17.03 17.50 3.03
C MET A 64 -16.01 16.61 2.29
N ALA A 65 -14.75 17.01 2.22
CA ALA A 65 -13.73 16.29 1.46
C ALA A 65 -13.59 14.80 1.85
N PRO A 66 -13.54 14.40 3.13
CA PRO A 66 -13.52 12.99 3.51
C PRO A 66 -14.80 12.23 3.10
N ILE A 67 -15.95 12.89 3.13
CA ILE A 67 -17.25 12.30 2.76
C ILE A 67 -17.31 12.09 1.26
N ARG A 68 -16.97 13.12 0.46
CA ARG A 68 -16.86 13.03 -0.99
C ARG A 68 -15.85 11.95 -1.41
N ALA A 69 -14.70 11.90 -0.75
CA ALA A 69 -13.69 10.88 -0.98
C ALA A 69 -14.19 9.45 -0.67
N MET A 70 -14.98 9.27 0.39
CA MET A 70 -15.56 7.96 0.72
C MET A 70 -16.54 7.51 -0.37
N LEU A 71 -17.42 8.38 -0.83
CA LEU A 71 -18.50 8.06 -1.76
C LEU A 71 -18.08 8.09 -3.23
N GLY A 72 -16.94 8.69 -3.53
CA GLY A 72 -16.48 9.02 -4.88
C GLY A 72 -16.97 10.42 -5.31
N HIS A 73 -16.06 11.18 -5.92
CA HIS A 73 -16.31 12.52 -6.43
C HIS A 73 -15.38 12.78 -7.61
N GLU A 74 -15.91 12.71 -8.82
CA GLU A 74 -15.09 12.80 -10.03
C GLU A 74 -14.17 14.03 -10.03
N PRO A 75 -12.93 13.87 -10.46
CA PRO A 75 -12.28 12.66 -10.98
C PRO A 75 -11.68 11.74 -9.90
N THR A 76 -11.99 11.93 -8.61
CA THR A 76 -11.47 11.13 -7.51
C THR A 76 -12.30 9.87 -7.29
N SER A 77 -11.69 8.69 -7.40
CA SER A 77 -12.34 7.40 -7.16
C SER A 77 -12.80 7.24 -5.71
N ALA A 78 -13.89 6.51 -5.47
CA ALA A 78 -14.42 6.22 -4.15
C ALA A 78 -13.43 5.46 -3.27
N ALA A 79 -13.36 5.79 -1.98
CA ALA A 79 -12.59 5.06 -0.98
C ALA A 79 -13.40 3.91 -0.35
N ILE A 80 -14.71 3.82 -0.62
CA ILE A 80 -15.60 2.84 0.00
C ILE A 80 -15.15 1.40 -0.29
N ASP A 81 -14.66 1.11 -1.49
CA ASP A 81 -14.22 -0.23 -1.88
C ASP A 81 -13.08 -0.73 -1.00
N VAL A 82 -12.06 0.11 -0.80
CA VAL A 82 -10.93 -0.17 0.08
C VAL A 82 -11.37 -0.27 1.54
N ALA A 83 -12.21 0.66 1.98
CA ALA A 83 -12.70 0.68 3.35
C ALA A 83 -13.50 -0.58 3.66
N PHE A 84 -14.41 -0.98 2.76
CA PHE A 84 -15.21 -2.19 2.91
C PHE A 84 -14.35 -3.46 2.89
N PHE A 85 -13.37 -3.54 2.00
CA PHE A 85 -12.39 -4.62 1.97
C PHE A 85 -11.68 -4.79 3.33
N ILE A 86 -11.18 -3.70 3.91
CA ILE A 86 -10.50 -3.71 5.22
C ILE A 86 -11.44 -4.22 6.32
N LEU A 87 -12.71 -3.80 6.32
CA LEU A 87 -13.69 -4.29 7.29
C LEU A 87 -13.96 -5.79 7.15
N MET A 88 -14.06 -6.30 5.91
CA MET A 88 -14.26 -7.74 5.66
C MET A 88 -13.05 -8.57 6.10
N VAL A 89 -11.83 -8.07 5.87
CA VAL A 89 -10.60 -8.66 6.42
C VAL A 89 -10.65 -8.71 7.95
N GLY A 90 -11.03 -7.62 8.60
CA GLY A 90 -11.19 -7.57 10.06
C GLY A 90 -12.18 -8.61 10.55
N GLY A 91 -13.35 -8.71 9.91
CA GLY A 91 -14.38 -9.70 10.22
C GLY A 91 -13.87 -11.15 10.09
N PHE A 92 -13.19 -11.44 8.98
CA PHE A 92 -12.53 -12.75 8.78
C PHE A 92 -11.56 -13.09 9.91
N LEU A 93 -10.66 -12.15 10.25
CA LEU A 93 -9.68 -12.34 11.32
C LEU A 93 -10.36 -12.53 12.69
N GLY A 94 -11.45 -11.81 12.98
CA GLY A 94 -12.24 -11.97 14.18
C GLY A 94 -12.76 -13.40 14.34
N VAL A 95 -13.29 -14.00 13.27
CA VAL A 95 -13.76 -15.41 13.29
C VAL A 95 -12.58 -16.37 13.44
N VAL A 96 -11.48 -16.17 12.72
CA VAL A 96 -10.28 -17.02 12.84
C VAL A 96 -9.71 -16.99 14.26
N ASN A 97 -9.58 -15.80 14.86
CA ASN A 97 -9.13 -15.62 16.25
C ASN A 97 -10.02 -16.36 17.24
N ALA A 98 -11.35 -16.34 17.04
CA ALA A 98 -12.29 -17.07 17.90
C ALA A 98 -12.11 -18.59 17.89
N THR A 99 -11.37 -19.15 16.92
CA THR A 99 -11.02 -20.58 16.88
C THR A 99 -9.76 -20.92 17.71
N GLY A 100 -9.00 -19.91 18.18
CA GLY A 100 -7.71 -20.09 18.84
C GLY A 100 -6.63 -20.71 17.95
N THR A 101 -6.86 -20.76 16.62
CA THR A 101 -5.93 -21.41 15.67
C THR A 101 -4.66 -20.58 15.51
N LEU A 102 -4.79 -19.24 15.52
CA LEU A 102 -3.63 -18.35 15.36
C LEU A 102 -2.68 -18.44 16.53
N ASP A 103 -3.18 -18.51 17.78
CA ASP A 103 -2.35 -18.61 18.98
C ASP A 103 -1.49 -19.88 18.96
N VAL A 104 -2.09 -21.03 18.61
CA VAL A 104 -1.36 -22.29 18.46
C VAL A 104 -0.38 -22.26 17.29
N GLY A 105 -0.77 -21.60 16.18
CA GLY A 105 0.09 -21.38 15.02
C GLY A 105 1.31 -20.54 15.37
N ILE A 106 1.12 -19.44 16.09
CA ILE A 106 2.18 -18.55 16.59
C ILE A 106 3.14 -19.34 17.48
N ALA A 107 2.64 -20.07 18.48
CA ALA A 107 3.45 -20.89 19.38
C ALA A 107 4.31 -21.92 18.60
N SER A 108 3.74 -22.52 17.55
CA SER A 108 4.46 -23.46 16.68
C SER A 108 5.60 -22.78 15.90
N ILE A 109 5.38 -21.57 15.38
CA ILE A 109 6.40 -20.78 14.66
C ILE A 109 7.52 -20.37 15.62
N VAL A 110 7.17 -19.84 16.80
CA VAL A 110 8.13 -19.46 17.84
C VAL A 110 9.04 -20.62 18.17
N LYS A 111 8.48 -21.81 18.43
CA LYS A 111 9.23 -23.02 18.75
C LYS A 111 10.14 -23.46 17.59
N LYS A 112 9.64 -23.40 16.34
CA LYS A 112 10.39 -23.83 15.14
C LYS A 112 11.59 -22.92 14.85
N TYR A 113 11.44 -21.60 15.08
CA TYR A 113 12.48 -20.62 14.76
C TYR A 113 13.30 -20.18 15.96
N LYS A 114 13.14 -20.81 17.15
CA LYS A 114 13.95 -20.53 18.35
C LYS A 114 15.45 -20.63 18.02
N GLY A 115 16.18 -19.54 18.26
CA GLY A 115 17.60 -19.39 17.91
C GLY A 115 17.89 -19.01 16.46
N ARG A 116 16.86 -18.85 15.61
CA ARG A 116 16.96 -18.42 14.21
C ARG A 116 15.90 -17.38 13.83
N GLU A 117 15.44 -16.61 14.79
CA GLU A 117 14.30 -15.67 14.67
C GLU A 117 14.50 -14.67 13.52
N LYS A 118 15.75 -14.22 13.31
CA LYS A 118 16.11 -13.27 12.23
C LYS A 118 15.89 -13.83 10.81
N MET A 119 15.81 -15.17 10.66
CA MET A 119 15.48 -15.79 9.37
C MET A 119 14.08 -15.38 8.88
N LEU A 120 13.15 -15.08 9.80
CA LEU A 120 11.81 -14.60 9.45
C LEU A 120 11.89 -13.29 8.66
N ILE A 121 12.81 -12.37 9.02
CA ILE A 121 12.99 -11.09 8.31
C ILE A 121 13.50 -11.35 6.90
N LEU A 122 14.53 -12.24 6.76
CA LEU A 122 15.15 -12.56 5.48
C LEU A 122 14.20 -13.29 4.51
N ILE A 123 13.16 -13.95 5.02
CA ILE A 123 12.17 -14.66 4.21
C ILE A 123 10.97 -13.75 3.91
N LEU A 124 10.42 -13.09 4.92
CA LEU A 124 9.16 -12.37 4.79
C LEU A 124 9.30 -11.05 4.03
N MET A 125 10.38 -10.29 4.24
CA MET A 125 10.55 -9.03 3.51
C MET A 125 10.66 -9.22 1.99
N PRO A 126 11.49 -10.12 1.45
CA PRO A 126 11.49 -10.39 0.01
C PRO A 126 10.15 -10.94 -0.49
N LEU A 127 9.43 -11.73 0.32
CA LEU A 127 8.10 -12.24 -0.06
C LEU A 127 7.08 -11.09 -0.20
N PHE A 128 7.03 -10.16 0.75
CA PHE A 128 6.19 -8.96 0.64
C PHE A 128 6.64 -8.06 -0.52
N ALA A 129 7.96 -7.93 -0.74
CA ALA A 129 8.47 -7.17 -1.87
C ALA A 129 8.12 -7.81 -3.22
N LEU A 130 8.04 -9.13 -3.29
CA LEU A 130 7.55 -9.83 -4.48
C LEU A 130 6.07 -9.51 -4.74
N GLY A 131 5.22 -9.50 -3.71
CA GLY A 131 3.83 -9.07 -3.83
C GLY A 131 3.71 -7.61 -4.31
N GLY A 132 4.49 -6.71 -3.71
CA GLY A 132 4.53 -5.30 -4.10
C GLY A 132 4.94 -5.08 -5.57
N THR A 133 5.97 -5.78 -6.04
CA THR A 133 6.50 -5.60 -7.42
C THR A 133 5.63 -6.22 -8.50
N THR A 134 4.88 -7.28 -8.18
CA THR A 134 4.06 -8.02 -9.16
C THR A 134 2.65 -7.47 -9.30
N TYR A 135 1.89 -7.39 -8.21
CA TYR A 135 0.49 -6.93 -8.26
C TYR A 135 0.21 -5.65 -7.45
N GLY A 136 1.26 -5.01 -6.90
CA GLY A 136 1.10 -3.73 -6.23
C GLY A 136 0.52 -3.85 -4.81
N MET A 137 0.91 -4.90 -4.06
CA MET A 137 0.43 -5.20 -2.71
C MET A 137 0.51 -3.97 -1.79
N GLY A 138 -0.62 -3.36 -1.50
CA GLY A 138 -0.77 -2.14 -0.70
C GLY A 138 -1.70 -2.34 0.49
N GLU A 139 -2.96 -1.99 0.32
CA GLU A 139 -4.00 -2.04 1.36
C GLU A 139 -4.29 -3.46 1.84
N GLU A 140 -4.07 -4.48 1.00
CA GLU A 140 -4.21 -5.90 1.35
C GLU A 140 -3.25 -6.32 2.47
N THR A 141 -2.14 -5.58 2.62
CA THR A 141 -1.19 -5.83 3.71
C THR A 141 -1.81 -5.66 5.09
N MET A 142 -2.92 -4.92 5.20
CA MET A 142 -3.62 -4.69 6.48
C MET A 142 -4.01 -6.00 7.15
N ALA A 143 -4.30 -7.05 6.37
CA ALA A 143 -4.62 -8.37 6.86
C ALA A 143 -3.46 -9.06 7.61
N PHE A 144 -2.21 -8.68 7.32
CA PHE A 144 -1.03 -9.36 7.87
C PHE A 144 -0.53 -8.75 9.18
N TYR A 145 -0.84 -7.49 9.48
CA TYR A 145 -0.36 -6.85 10.73
C TYR A 145 -0.87 -7.54 11.99
N PRO A 146 -2.18 -7.81 12.15
CA PRO A 146 -2.68 -8.51 13.33
C PRO A 146 -2.11 -9.93 13.52
N LEU A 147 -1.59 -10.51 12.43
CA LEU A 147 -0.96 -11.83 12.46
C LEU A 147 0.53 -11.77 12.80
N LEU A 148 1.24 -10.87 12.12
CA LEU A 148 2.70 -10.87 12.20
C LEU A 148 3.23 -10.12 13.44
N ILE A 149 2.51 -9.11 13.92
CA ILE A 149 2.96 -8.35 15.10
C ILE A 149 3.10 -9.26 16.32
N PRO A 150 2.08 -10.04 16.75
CA PRO A 150 2.23 -10.95 17.89
C PRO A 150 3.29 -12.02 17.67
N VAL A 151 3.44 -12.55 16.44
CA VAL A 151 4.51 -13.51 16.10
C VAL A 151 5.90 -12.88 16.33
N MET A 152 6.14 -11.70 15.79
CA MET A 152 7.45 -11.05 15.90
C MET A 152 7.77 -10.63 17.35
N MET A 153 6.77 -10.20 18.09
CA MET A 153 6.93 -9.89 19.51
C MET A 153 7.22 -11.15 20.35
N ALA A 154 6.53 -12.26 20.06
CA ALA A 154 6.74 -13.54 20.76
C ALA A 154 8.14 -14.14 20.50
N VAL A 155 8.74 -13.90 19.33
CA VAL A 155 10.13 -14.30 19.05
C VAL A 155 11.18 -13.28 19.53
N GLY A 156 10.78 -12.25 20.31
CA GLY A 156 11.67 -11.33 21.00
C GLY A 156 11.97 -10.01 20.26
N PHE A 157 11.26 -9.71 19.17
CA PHE A 157 11.34 -8.40 18.50
C PHE A 157 10.29 -7.42 19.05
N ASP A 158 10.12 -6.28 18.39
CA ASP A 158 9.14 -5.25 18.74
C ASP A 158 8.09 -5.05 17.62
N SER A 159 7.06 -4.26 17.90
CA SER A 159 6.00 -3.97 16.93
C SER A 159 6.53 -3.21 15.70
N ILE A 160 7.55 -2.35 15.86
CA ILE A 160 8.19 -1.65 14.72
C ILE A 160 8.82 -2.65 13.75
N THR A 161 9.48 -3.69 14.24
CA THR A 161 10.09 -4.72 13.40
C THR A 161 9.02 -5.43 12.56
N ALA A 162 7.89 -5.79 13.16
CA ALA A 162 6.78 -6.41 12.43
C ALA A 162 6.18 -5.46 11.39
N VAL A 163 5.92 -4.21 11.75
CA VAL A 163 5.43 -3.18 10.83
C VAL A 163 6.41 -2.99 9.68
N ALA A 164 7.71 -2.91 9.97
CA ALA A 164 8.74 -2.72 8.96
C ALA A 164 8.81 -3.89 7.96
N ILE A 165 8.69 -5.13 8.42
CA ILE A 165 8.69 -6.30 7.54
C ILE A 165 7.58 -6.20 6.50
N ILE A 166 6.37 -5.82 6.91
CA ILE A 166 5.21 -5.74 6.02
C ILE A 166 5.25 -4.47 5.19
N LEU A 167 5.31 -3.30 5.84
CA LEU A 167 5.22 -2.00 5.17
C LEU A 167 6.41 -1.74 4.27
N LEU A 168 7.64 -1.87 4.78
CA LEU A 168 8.83 -1.68 3.93
C LEU A 168 8.94 -2.79 2.89
N GLY A 169 8.63 -4.05 3.26
CA GLY A 169 8.62 -5.15 2.31
C GLY A 169 7.74 -4.83 1.11
N SER A 170 6.44 -4.65 1.32
CA SER A 170 5.47 -4.40 0.24
C SER A 170 5.73 -3.11 -0.54
N GLN A 171 5.97 -1.99 0.17
CA GLN A 171 6.11 -0.69 -0.50
C GLN A 171 7.45 -0.52 -1.21
N VAL A 172 8.52 -1.19 -0.76
CA VAL A 172 9.77 -1.29 -1.53
C VAL A 172 9.57 -2.13 -2.80
N GLY A 173 8.72 -3.15 -2.74
CA GLY A 173 8.27 -3.87 -3.93
C GLY A 173 7.50 -2.96 -4.90
N CYS A 174 6.55 -2.16 -4.40
CA CYS A 174 5.81 -1.18 -5.20
C CYS A 174 6.72 -0.09 -5.79
N LEU A 175 7.73 0.37 -5.04
CA LEU A 175 8.76 1.29 -5.53
C LEU A 175 9.51 0.74 -6.75
N ALA A 176 9.77 -0.55 -6.74
CA ALA A 176 10.46 -1.27 -7.80
C ALA A 176 9.47 -2.14 -8.60
N SER A 177 8.30 -1.61 -8.89
CA SER A 177 7.22 -2.32 -9.58
C SER A 177 7.66 -2.86 -10.94
N THR A 178 7.50 -4.16 -11.16
CA THR A 178 7.77 -4.79 -12.46
C THR A 178 6.51 -4.89 -13.32
N LEU A 179 5.42 -5.38 -12.74
CA LEU A 179 4.15 -5.70 -13.41
C LEU A 179 2.92 -5.13 -12.69
N ASN A 180 3.13 -4.30 -11.69
CA ASN A 180 2.07 -3.74 -10.85
C ASN A 180 1.00 -3.02 -11.70
N PRO A 181 -0.25 -3.50 -11.71
CA PRO A 181 -1.33 -2.92 -12.52
C PRO A 181 -1.70 -1.51 -12.10
N PHE A 182 -1.55 -1.15 -10.83
CA PHE A 182 -1.93 0.17 -10.30
C PHE A 182 -0.89 1.27 -10.53
N ALA A 183 0.34 0.91 -10.83
CA ALA A 183 1.42 1.87 -11.09
C ALA A 183 1.99 1.68 -12.48
N THR A 184 2.68 0.56 -12.73
CA THR A 184 3.45 0.33 -13.95
C THR A 184 2.56 0.21 -15.17
N VAL A 185 1.49 -0.61 -15.12
CA VAL A 185 0.62 -0.85 -16.29
C VAL A 185 -0.07 0.46 -16.67
N ILE A 186 -0.78 1.12 -15.75
CA ILE A 186 -1.48 2.38 -16.02
C ILE A 186 -0.52 3.46 -16.52
N ALA A 187 0.67 3.59 -15.94
CA ALA A 187 1.65 4.56 -16.38
C ALA A 187 2.17 4.26 -17.79
N SER A 188 2.43 2.99 -18.10
CA SER A 188 2.90 2.55 -19.42
C SER A 188 1.82 2.74 -20.49
N ASP A 189 0.57 2.36 -20.19
CA ASP A 189 -0.57 2.55 -21.10
C ASP A 189 -0.80 4.03 -21.40
N THR A 190 -0.76 4.89 -20.37
CA THR A 190 -0.90 6.35 -20.52
C THR A 190 0.27 6.94 -21.33
N ALA A 191 1.47 6.38 -21.19
CA ALA A 191 2.66 6.76 -21.97
C ALA A 191 2.67 6.17 -23.39
N GLY A 192 1.74 5.28 -23.75
CA GLY A 192 1.68 4.62 -25.07
C GLY A 192 2.79 3.57 -25.28
N ILE A 193 3.33 2.96 -24.24
CA ILE A 193 4.39 1.96 -24.28
C ILE A 193 3.94 0.64 -23.65
N SER A 194 4.69 -0.44 -23.92
CA SER A 194 4.46 -1.73 -23.23
C SER A 194 4.84 -1.65 -21.75
N SER A 195 4.06 -2.27 -20.89
CA SER A 195 4.41 -2.44 -19.46
C SER A 195 5.70 -3.24 -19.25
N MET A 196 6.15 -3.99 -20.26
CA MET A 196 7.42 -4.72 -20.25
C MET A 196 8.64 -3.85 -20.59
N ASP A 197 8.44 -2.66 -21.19
CA ASP A 197 9.53 -1.75 -21.50
C ASP A 197 10.19 -1.25 -20.22
N GLY A 198 11.52 -1.40 -20.12
CA GLY A 198 12.30 -1.06 -18.92
C GLY A 198 12.17 -2.06 -17.76
N VAL A 199 11.59 -3.25 -17.97
CA VAL A 199 11.42 -4.26 -16.90
C VAL A 199 12.75 -4.70 -16.30
N ILE A 200 13.83 -4.76 -17.08
CA ILE A 200 15.17 -5.16 -16.60
C ILE A 200 15.66 -4.19 -15.53
N LEU A 201 15.57 -2.89 -15.79
CA LEU A 201 15.95 -1.88 -14.79
C LEU A 201 15.09 -1.99 -13.53
N ARG A 202 13.77 -2.20 -13.67
CA ARG A 202 12.86 -2.37 -12.53
C ARG A 202 13.15 -3.63 -11.70
N VAL A 203 13.57 -4.71 -12.33
CA VAL A 203 14.05 -5.92 -11.63
C VAL A 203 15.35 -5.60 -10.86
N ILE A 204 16.29 -4.85 -11.44
CA ILE A 204 17.49 -4.39 -10.72
C ILE A 204 17.10 -3.52 -9.53
N PHE A 205 16.18 -2.58 -9.71
CA PHE A 205 15.61 -1.80 -8.61
C PHE A 205 15.07 -2.70 -7.51
N TRP A 206 14.29 -3.72 -7.86
CA TRP A 206 13.69 -4.64 -6.90
C TRP A 206 14.75 -5.34 -6.05
N PHE A 207 15.78 -5.91 -6.67
CA PHE A 207 16.87 -6.59 -5.93
C PHE A 207 17.64 -5.62 -5.03
N VAL A 208 18.02 -4.46 -5.53
CA VAL A 208 18.80 -3.47 -4.79
C VAL A 208 17.99 -2.92 -3.62
N MET A 209 16.77 -2.46 -3.86
CA MET A 209 15.95 -1.81 -2.82
C MET A 209 15.47 -2.80 -1.75
N THR A 210 15.08 -4.02 -2.16
CA THR A 210 14.73 -5.11 -1.23
C THR A 210 15.93 -5.50 -0.38
N GLY A 211 17.11 -5.63 -0.98
CA GLY A 211 18.35 -5.96 -0.27
C GLY A 211 18.73 -4.91 0.78
N ILE A 212 18.72 -3.64 0.40
CA ILE A 212 19.01 -2.51 1.31
C ILE A 212 18.01 -2.49 2.47
N SER A 213 16.72 -2.59 2.18
CA SER A 213 15.65 -2.50 3.19
C SER A 213 15.66 -3.70 4.13
N THR A 214 15.84 -4.91 3.60
CA THR A 214 15.96 -6.14 4.40
C THR A 214 17.17 -6.08 5.33
N TYR A 215 18.33 -5.64 4.82
CA TYR A 215 19.53 -5.45 5.63
C TYR A 215 19.31 -4.43 6.74
N PHE A 216 18.65 -3.32 6.46
CA PHE A 216 18.35 -2.29 7.44
C PHE A 216 17.48 -2.83 8.59
N VAL A 217 16.38 -3.52 8.28
CA VAL A 217 15.50 -4.10 9.30
C VAL A 217 16.21 -5.21 10.06
N TYR A 218 16.99 -6.04 9.40
CA TYR A 218 17.80 -7.09 10.02
C TYR A 218 18.76 -6.50 11.06
N ARG A 219 19.47 -5.42 10.73
CA ARG A 219 20.42 -4.75 11.66
C ARG A 219 19.70 -4.12 12.86
N TYR A 220 18.53 -3.53 12.65
CA TYR A 220 17.72 -3.04 13.75
C TYR A 220 17.27 -4.17 14.67
N ALA A 221 16.73 -5.24 14.11
CA ALA A 221 16.30 -6.42 14.85
C ALA A 221 17.45 -7.06 15.65
N GLU A 222 18.65 -7.15 15.05
CA GLU A 222 19.85 -7.65 15.76
C GLU A 222 20.22 -6.76 16.97
N LYS A 223 20.06 -5.43 16.82
CA LYS A 223 20.36 -4.48 17.89
C LYS A 223 19.40 -4.64 19.06
N ILE A 224 18.09 -4.77 18.80
CA ILE A 224 17.08 -4.90 19.86
C ILE A 224 17.06 -6.30 20.47
N GLN A 225 17.44 -7.33 19.73
CA GLN A 225 17.59 -8.68 20.26
C GLN A 225 18.72 -8.76 21.28
N LYS A 226 19.85 -8.05 21.05
CA LYS A 226 20.97 -7.95 22.01
C LYS A 226 20.63 -7.08 23.21
N ASP A 227 19.85 -6.04 23.02
CA ASP A 227 19.49 -5.08 24.05
C ASP A 227 18.09 -4.51 23.76
N PRO A 228 17.05 -5.09 24.36
CA PRO A 228 15.66 -4.65 24.15
C PRO A 228 15.42 -3.17 24.47
N THR A 229 16.21 -2.56 25.37
CA THR A 229 16.05 -1.14 25.73
C THR A 229 16.35 -0.20 24.57
N LYS A 230 17.01 -0.68 23.52
CA LYS A 230 17.30 0.08 22.29
C LYS A 230 16.13 0.11 21.30
N SER A 231 15.04 -0.57 21.61
CA SER A 231 13.80 -0.45 20.84
C SER A 231 13.22 0.96 20.94
N LEU A 232 12.79 1.52 19.81
CA LEU A 232 12.17 2.85 19.77
C LEU A 232 10.78 2.88 20.43
N VAL A 233 10.18 1.71 20.66
CA VAL A 233 8.88 1.52 21.32
C VAL A 233 9.01 0.79 22.65
N TYR A 234 10.21 0.75 23.23
CA TYR A 234 10.44 0.02 24.47
C TYR A 234 9.51 0.47 25.61
N ALA A 235 9.23 1.77 25.70
CA ALA A 235 8.39 2.34 26.76
C ALA A 235 6.93 1.83 26.73
N GLN A 236 6.44 1.35 25.58
CA GLN A 236 5.07 0.81 25.44
C GLN A 236 5.03 -0.73 25.36
N ARG A 237 6.19 -1.41 25.50
CA ARG A 237 6.32 -2.86 25.30
C ARG A 237 5.32 -3.68 26.14
N GLU A 238 5.15 -3.36 27.42
CA GLU A 238 4.23 -4.09 28.29
C GLU A 238 2.77 -3.92 27.87
N GLU A 239 2.39 -2.73 27.43
CA GLU A 239 1.06 -2.45 26.90
C GLU A 239 0.84 -3.18 25.58
N ASP A 240 1.85 -3.21 24.71
CA ASP A 240 1.80 -3.89 23.43
C ASP A 240 1.67 -5.42 23.61
N ILE A 241 2.40 -6.02 24.54
CA ILE A 241 2.27 -7.44 24.89
C ILE A 241 0.83 -7.78 25.28
N LYS A 242 0.19 -6.94 26.10
CA LYS A 242 -1.20 -7.12 26.51
C LYS A 242 -2.17 -6.91 25.36
N HIS A 243 -1.96 -5.84 24.56
CA HIS A 243 -2.84 -5.49 23.45
C HIS A 243 -2.85 -6.55 22.36
N PHE A 244 -1.67 -7.06 22.00
CA PHE A 244 -1.52 -8.07 20.95
C PHE A 244 -1.66 -9.51 21.46
N ASN A 245 -2.03 -9.70 22.72
CA ASN A 245 -2.18 -11.01 23.36
C ASN A 245 -0.95 -11.92 23.14
N VAL A 246 0.26 -11.35 23.28
CA VAL A 246 1.50 -12.11 23.10
C VAL A 246 1.64 -13.11 24.22
N SER A 247 1.48 -14.41 23.91
CA SER A 247 1.67 -15.48 24.89
C SER A 247 3.15 -15.69 25.14
N GLU A 248 3.64 -15.29 26.29
CA GLU A 248 5.00 -15.60 26.78
C GLU A 248 5.12 -17.04 27.31
N ASN A 249 4.02 -17.81 27.34
CA ASN A 249 4.01 -19.15 27.92
C ASN A 249 4.64 -20.17 26.98
N ASP A 250 5.81 -20.67 27.34
CA ASP A 250 6.45 -21.87 26.74
C ASP A 250 5.53 -23.12 26.81
N ASP A 251 4.47 -23.11 27.66
CA ASP A 251 3.52 -24.20 27.90
C ASP A 251 2.27 -24.14 26.98
N ALA A 252 2.13 -23.16 26.09
CA ALA A 252 1.01 -23.12 25.15
C ALA A 252 1.04 -24.36 24.24
N PRO A 253 -0.14 -25.01 23.99
CA PRO A 253 -0.20 -26.19 23.16
C PRO A 253 0.35 -25.87 21.76
N SER A 254 1.51 -26.43 21.42
CA SER A 254 2.16 -26.23 20.12
C SER A 254 1.66 -27.20 19.04
N THR A 255 0.63 -27.98 19.34
CA THR A 255 0.06 -28.97 18.42
C THR A 255 -1.38 -28.61 18.06
N LEU A 256 -1.60 -28.34 16.78
CA LEU A 256 -2.92 -28.05 16.24
C LEU A 256 -3.85 -29.29 16.31
N SER A 257 -5.05 -29.12 16.81
CA SER A 257 -6.12 -30.10 16.70
C SER A 257 -6.51 -30.34 15.23
N LYS A 258 -7.24 -31.44 14.94
CA LYS A 258 -7.70 -31.69 13.55
C LYS A 258 -8.53 -30.53 12.99
N LYS A 259 -9.44 -29.96 13.78
CA LYS A 259 -10.25 -28.80 13.38
C LYS A 259 -9.39 -27.55 13.10
N GLN A 260 -8.43 -27.25 13.97
CA GLN A 260 -7.53 -26.13 13.78
C GLN A 260 -6.62 -26.30 12.55
N LYS A 261 -6.23 -27.51 12.19
CA LYS A 261 -5.51 -27.78 10.94
C LYS A 261 -6.36 -27.43 9.71
N HIS A 262 -7.66 -27.78 9.71
CA HIS A 262 -8.58 -27.39 8.64
C HIS A 262 -8.76 -25.87 8.57
N VAL A 263 -8.92 -25.21 9.73
CA VAL A 263 -8.97 -23.73 9.79
C VAL A 263 -7.71 -23.12 9.23
N LEU A 264 -6.53 -23.59 9.63
CA LEU A 264 -5.25 -23.07 9.10
C LEU A 264 -5.10 -23.32 7.61
N ALA A 265 -5.55 -24.47 7.10
CA ALA A 265 -5.53 -24.77 5.67
C ALA A 265 -6.45 -23.81 4.88
N LEU A 266 -7.68 -23.58 5.37
CA LEU A 266 -8.60 -22.60 4.76
C LEU A 266 -8.07 -21.18 4.86
N PHE A 267 -7.46 -20.84 5.99
CA PHE A 267 -6.79 -19.55 6.18
C PHE A 267 -5.70 -19.31 5.12
N VAL A 268 -4.76 -20.26 4.98
CA VAL A 268 -3.71 -20.17 3.97
C VAL A 268 -4.29 -20.15 2.55
N LEU A 269 -5.31 -20.99 2.29
CA LEU A 269 -6.00 -21.03 1.00
C LEU A 269 -6.63 -19.67 0.65
N THR A 270 -7.23 -18.97 1.62
CA THR A 270 -7.80 -17.62 1.42
C THR A 270 -6.75 -16.66 0.85
N PHE A 271 -5.56 -16.63 1.45
CA PHE A 271 -4.48 -15.75 0.96
C PHE A 271 -3.92 -16.21 -0.40
N ILE A 272 -3.84 -17.51 -0.64
CA ILE A 272 -3.42 -18.03 -1.97
C ILE A 272 -4.44 -17.60 -3.04
N ILE A 273 -5.74 -17.74 -2.78
CA ILE A 273 -6.79 -17.30 -3.70
C ILE A 273 -6.70 -15.79 -3.91
N MET A 274 -6.58 -15.01 -2.84
CA MET A 274 -6.43 -13.55 -2.92
C MET A 274 -5.26 -13.19 -3.84
N ILE A 275 -4.06 -13.69 -3.56
CA ILE A 275 -2.86 -13.38 -4.35
C ILE A 275 -3.06 -13.79 -5.82
N ALA A 276 -3.56 -15.03 -6.07
CA ALA A 276 -3.79 -15.51 -7.42
C ALA A 276 -4.83 -14.68 -8.19
N SER A 277 -5.82 -14.13 -7.48
CA SER A 277 -6.90 -13.34 -8.09
C SER A 277 -6.49 -11.91 -8.45
N PHE A 278 -5.48 -11.35 -7.77
CA PHE A 278 -5.00 -10.00 -8.00
C PHE A 278 -3.84 -9.91 -9.01
N ILE A 279 -3.16 -11.04 -9.33
CA ILE A 279 -2.11 -11.06 -10.36
C ILE A 279 -2.76 -10.88 -11.74
N PRO A 280 -2.34 -9.89 -12.54
CA PRO A 280 -2.93 -9.61 -13.86
C PRO A 280 -2.50 -10.66 -14.91
N TRP A 281 -3.10 -11.85 -14.87
CA TRP A 281 -2.71 -13.00 -15.70
C TRP A 281 -2.81 -12.73 -17.20
N VAL A 282 -3.82 -11.94 -17.62
CA VAL A 282 -4.02 -11.59 -19.03
C VAL A 282 -2.86 -10.77 -19.57
N ASP A 283 -2.35 -9.83 -18.77
CA ASP A 283 -1.18 -9.00 -19.14
C ASP A 283 0.10 -9.86 -19.22
N LEU A 284 0.11 -11.00 -18.52
CA LEU A 284 1.17 -12.01 -18.60
C LEU A 284 0.93 -13.06 -19.71
N HIS A 285 -0.04 -12.83 -20.60
CA HIS A 285 -0.45 -13.75 -21.66
C HIS A 285 -0.93 -15.14 -21.16
N VAL A 286 -1.44 -15.21 -19.93
CA VAL A 286 -2.01 -16.43 -19.33
C VAL A 286 -3.53 -16.29 -19.31
N THR A 287 -4.22 -16.92 -20.27
CA THR A 287 -5.68 -16.84 -20.44
C THR A 287 -6.46 -17.95 -19.73
N VAL A 288 -5.76 -18.90 -19.12
CA VAL A 288 -6.39 -20.10 -18.53
C VAL A 288 -7.52 -19.80 -17.53
N PHE A 289 -7.42 -18.73 -16.77
CA PHE A 289 -8.45 -18.33 -15.79
C PHE A 289 -9.67 -17.71 -16.46
N GLU A 290 -9.46 -16.95 -17.54
CA GLU A 290 -10.53 -16.39 -18.35
C GLU A 290 -11.25 -17.49 -19.11
N ASP A 291 -10.52 -18.41 -19.74
CA ASP A 291 -11.06 -19.57 -20.45
C ASP A 291 -11.87 -20.47 -19.51
N PHE A 292 -11.35 -20.72 -18.29
CA PHE A 292 -12.03 -21.49 -17.26
C PHE A 292 -13.34 -20.81 -16.82
N LYS A 293 -13.32 -19.51 -16.56
CA LYS A 293 -14.52 -18.72 -16.23
C LYS A 293 -15.55 -18.79 -17.35
N ASN A 294 -15.14 -18.59 -18.60
CA ASN A 294 -16.03 -18.63 -19.76
C ASN A 294 -16.65 -20.02 -19.96
N TRP A 295 -15.84 -21.08 -19.79
CA TRP A 295 -16.34 -22.46 -19.77
C TRP A 295 -17.36 -22.69 -18.64
N LEU A 296 -17.06 -22.24 -17.42
CA LEU A 296 -17.89 -22.47 -16.25
C LEU A 296 -19.25 -21.76 -16.35
N ILE A 297 -19.27 -20.52 -16.85
CA ILE A 297 -20.50 -19.74 -17.10
C ILE A 297 -21.29 -20.34 -18.25
N GLY A 298 -20.62 -20.94 -19.23
CA GLY A 298 -21.27 -21.62 -20.37
C GLY A 298 -22.02 -22.90 -20.00
N LEU A 299 -21.82 -23.46 -18.80
CA LEU A 299 -22.56 -24.66 -18.37
C LEU A 299 -24.01 -24.31 -18.01
N PRO A 300 -25.02 -25.05 -18.58
CA PRO A 300 -26.44 -24.65 -18.55
C PRO A 300 -27.03 -24.39 -17.16
N VAL A 301 -26.61 -25.13 -16.12
CA VAL A 301 -27.13 -24.99 -14.77
C VAL A 301 -26.14 -24.24 -13.88
N ILE A 302 -24.86 -24.60 -13.96
CA ILE A 302 -23.79 -24.05 -13.11
C ILE A 302 -23.57 -22.57 -13.44
N GLY A 303 -23.58 -22.19 -14.72
CA GLY A 303 -23.47 -20.80 -15.15
C GLY A 303 -24.57 -19.91 -14.59
N GLY A 304 -25.81 -20.42 -14.53
CA GLY A 304 -26.93 -19.70 -13.91
C GLY A 304 -26.79 -19.54 -12.39
N ILE A 305 -26.21 -20.54 -11.71
CA ILE A 305 -25.97 -20.49 -10.25
C ILE A 305 -24.82 -19.52 -9.92
N ILE A 306 -23.75 -19.52 -10.70
CA ILE A 306 -22.57 -18.66 -10.48
C ILE A 306 -22.87 -17.22 -10.84
N GLY A 307 -23.63 -16.99 -11.91
CA GLY A 307 -23.96 -15.67 -12.43
C GLY A 307 -22.98 -15.19 -13.50
N SER A 308 -23.51 -14.48 -14.49
CA SER A 308 -22.75 -13.99 -15.65
C SER A 308 -21.75 -12.87 -15.32
N SER A 309 -21.91 -12.24 -14.17
CA SER A 309 -21.04 -11.14 -13.70
C SER A 309 -19.76 -11.63 -12.98
N ALA A 310 -19.58 -12.95 -12.81
CA ALA A 310 -18.39 -13.50 -12.16
C ALA A 310 -17.11 -13.08 -12.89
N GLN A 311 -16.13 -12.59 -12.15
CA GLN A 311 -14.85 -12.17 -12.69
C GLN A 311 -13.83 -13.31 -12.64
N PRO A 312 -12.97 -13.47 -13.68
CA PRO A 312 -11.89 -14.44 -13.65
C PRO A 312 -10.78 -14.00 -12.66
N PHE A 313 -9.95 -14.95 -12.24
CA PHE A 313 -8.73 -14.60 -11.53
C PHE A 313 -7.82 -13.75 -12.42
N GLY A 314 -7.27 -12.70 -11.86
CA GLY A 314 -6.49 -11.67 -12.54
C GLY A 314 -7.27 -10.39 -12.88
N SER A 315 -8.59 -10.41 -12.64
CA SER A 315 -9.46 -9.24 -12.81
C SER A 315 -10.15 -8.83 -11.50
N TRP A 316 -9.74 -9.43 -10.37
CA TRP A 316 -10.31 -9.11 -9.07
C TRP A 316 -9.70 -7.84 -8.50
N TYR A 317 -10.55 -7.07 -7.81
CA TYR A 317 -10.20 -5.87 -7.03
C TYR A 317 -10.74 -5.98 -5.61
N PHE A 318 -10.82 -4.85 -4.91
CA PHE A 318 -11.27 -4.81 -3.51
C PHE A 318 -12.67 -5.40 -3.28
N PRO A 319 -13.68 -5.21 -4.16
CA PRO A 319 -15.00 -5.82 -3.96
C PRO A 319 -14.97 -7.35 -3.94
N GLU A 320 -14.27 -7.98 -4.89
CA GLU A 320 -14.14 -9.44 -4.94
C GLU A 320 -13.28 -9.97 -3.79
N GLY A 321 -12.23 -9.23 -3.41
CA GLY A 321 -11.44 -9.51 -2.22
C GLY A 321 -12.29 -9.46 -0.95
N ALA A 322 -13.14 -8.46 -0.79
CA ALA A 322 -14.07 -8.32 0.33
C ALA A 322 -15.04 -9.51 0.41
N MET A 323 -15.62 -9.91 -0.74
CA MET A 323 -16.45 -11.11 -0.85
C MET A 323 -15.68 -12.35 -0.39
N LEU A 324 -14.46 -12.55 -0.87
CA LEU A 324 -13.62 -13.69 -0.50
C LEU A 324 -13.45 -13.79 1.02
N PHE A 325 -13.01 -12.72 1.67
CA PHE A 325 -12.78 -12.72 3.12
C PHE A 325 -14.08 -12.93 3.91
N ALA A 326 -15.19 -12.34 3.48
CA ALA A 326 -16.49 -12.56 4.12
C ALA A 326 -16.92 -14.03 4.04
N VAL A 327 -16.88 -14.62 2.85
CA VAL A 327 -17.28 -16.02 2.62
C VAL A 327 -16.36 -16.98 3.37
N MET A 328 -15.04 -16.77 3.29
CA MET A 328 -14.06 -17.63 3.95
C MET A 328 -14.11 -17.50 5.47
N GLY A 329 -14.42 -16.33 6.02
CA GLY A 329 -14.67 -16.15 7.45
C GLY A 329 -15.85 -16.98 7.94
N ILE A 330 -16.97 -16.93 7.21
CA ILE A 330 -18.16 -17.75 7.52
C ILE A 330 -17.82 -19.25 7.39
N LEU A 331 -17.16 -19.64 6.30
CA LEU A 331 -16.77 -21.04 6.06
C LEU A 331 -15.88 -21.60 7.18
N ILE A 332 -14.87 -20.83 7.61
CA ILE A 332 -13.99 -21.20 8.73
C ILE A 332 -14.79 -21.39 10.02
N GLY A 333 -15.71 -20.47 10.32
CA GLY A 333 -16.57 -20.57 11.49
C GLY A 333 -17.42 -21.85 11.49
N VAL A 334 -18.03 -22.17 10.34
CA VAL A 334 -18.83 -23.39 10.15
C VAL A 334 -17.98 -24.66 10.27
N VAL A 335 -16.84 -24.73 9.59
CA VAL A 335 -15.91 -25.88 9.61
C VAL A 335 -15.36 -26.13 11.01
N TYR A 336 -15.07 -25.08 11.77
CA TYR A 336 -14.66 -25.21 13.16
C TYR A 336 -15.81 -25.70 14.05
N GLY A 337 -17.06 -25.39 13.71
CA GLY A 337 -18.26 -25.74 14.44
C GLY A 337 -18.72 -24.62 15.39
N LEU A 338 -18.46 -23.37 15.06
CA LEU A 338 -19.03 -22.23 15.78
C LEU A 338 -20.53 -22.12 15.47
N LYS A 339 -21.32 -21.69 16.48
CA LYS A 339 -22.73 -21.35 16.26
C LYS A 339 -22.83 -20.07 15.41
N GLU A 340 -23.88 -19.95 14.60
CA GLU A 340 -24.14 -18.81 13.74
C GLU A 340 -24.03 -17.48 14.49
N SER A 341 -24.69 -17.36 15.66
CA SER A 341 -24.62 -16.14 16.48
C SER A 341 -23.19 -15.79 16.91
N LYS A 342 -22.33 -16.78 17.12
CA LYS A 342 -20.92 -16.58 17.47
C LYS A 342 -20.12 -16.14 16.23
N ILE A 343 -20.37 -16.72 15.06
CA ILE A 343 -19.74 -16.31 13.80
C ILE A 343 -20.06 -14.85 13.53
N VAL A 344 -21.34 -14.46 13.57
CA VAL A 344 -21.78 -13.08 13.33
C VAL A 344 -21.17 -12.11 14.33
N SER A 345 -21.25 -12.42 15.64
CA SER A 345 -20.72 -11.52 16.67
C SER A 345 -19.20 -11.32 16.56
N THR A 346 -18.44 -12.39 16.33
CA THR A 346 -16.97 -12.28 16.18
C THR A 346 -16.57 -11.61 14.89
N PHE A 347 -17.33 -11.82 13.80
CA PHE A 347 -17.11 -11.14 12.54
C PHE A 347 -17.30 -9.62 12.70
N LEU A 348 -18.42 -9.19 13.30
CA LEU A 348 -18.69 -7.77 13.52
C LEU A 348 -17.68 -7.13 14.47
N THR A 349 -17.26 -7.82 15.52
CA THR A 349 -16.20 -7.33 16.42
C THR A 349 -14.89 -7.15 15.67
N GLY A 350 -14.45 -8.14 14.90
CA GLY A 350 -13.21 -8.03 14.12
C GLY A 350 -13.27 -6.94 13.04
N ALA A 351 -14.42 -6.73 12.40
CA ALA A 351 -14.62 -5.62 11.49
C ALA A 351 -14.50 -4.27 12.21
N ALA A 352 -15.08 -4.13 13.40
CA ALA A 352 -14.99 -2.93 14.23
C ALA A 352 -13.54 -2.61 14.65
N ASP A 353 -12.71 -3.63 14.89
CA ASP A 353 -11.29 -3.45 15.24
C ASP A 353 -10.51 -2.75 14.12
N LEU A 354 -10.89 -2.94 12.86
CA LEU A 354 -10.28 -2.29 11.70
C LEU A 354 -11.01 -1.03 11.20
N LEU A 355 -12.09 -0.60 11.86
CA LEU A 355 -12.89 0.57 11.43
C LEU A 355 -12.05 1.83 11.32
N SER A 356 -11.16 2.07 12.27
CA SER A 356 -10.28 3.24 12.24
C SER A 356 -9.39 3.26 11.00
N VAL A 357 -8.86 2.11 10.61
CA VAL A 357 -8.01 1.97 9.42
C VAL A 357 -8.82 2.19 8.13
N ALA A 358 -10.02 1.64 8.06
CA ALA A 358 -10.92 1.83 6.91
C ALA A 358 -11.28 3.31 6.70
N LEU A 359 -11.56 4.05 7.77
CA LEU A 359 -11.91 5.47 7.69
C LEU A 359 -10.71 6.37 7.34
N ILE A 360 -9.48 6.00 7.74
CA ILE A 360 -8.26 6.76 7.38
C ILE A 360 -8.10 6.85 5.87
N CYS A 361 -8.44 5.82 5.11
CA CYS A 361 -8.34 5.83 3.64
C CYS A 361 -9.19 6.93 3.02
N ALA A 362 -10.41 7.16 3.51
CA ALA A 362 -11.27 8.23 3.03
C ALA A 362 -10.72 9.61 3.38
N VAL A 363 -10.26 9.80 4.63
CA VAL A 363 -9.69 11.09 5.05
C VAL A 363 -8.44 11.42 4.22
N ALA A 364 -7.57 10.45 3.97
CA ALA A 364 -6.38 10.66 3.14
C ALA A 364 -6.73 11.07 1.70
N ARG A 365 -7.72 10.42 1.06
CA ARG A 365 -8.20 10.80 -0.29
C ARG A 365 -8.88 12.16 -0.34
N GLY A 366 -9.36 12.70 0.79
CA GLY A 366 -9.91 14.05 0.87
C GLY A 366 -8.97 15.15 0.40
N ILE A 367 -7.65 14.93 0.49
CA ILE A 367 -6.62 15.82 -0.05
C ILE A 367 -6.76 15.95 -1.56
N GLN A 368 -6.90 14.83 -2.26
CA GLN A 368 -7.06 14.79 -3.71
C GLN A 368 -8.38 15.45 -4.15
N VAL A 369 -9.47 15.24 -3.41
CA VAL A 369 -10.75 15.91 -3.69
C VAL A 369 -10.58 17.43 -3.69
N ILE A 370 -9.98 17.99 -2.64
CA ILE A 370 -9.75 19.45 -2.54
C ILE A 370 -8.88 19.97 -3.69
N MET A 371 -7.83 19.25 -4.06
CA MET A 371 -6.95 19.69 -5.15
C MET A 371 -7.61 19.65 -6.51
N ASN A 372 -8.43 18.64 -6.76
CA ASN A 372 -9.16 18.48 -8.01
C ASN A 372 -10.29 19.51 -8.12
N ASP A 373 -11.09 19.69 -7.06
CA ASP A 373 -12.15 20.69 -7.02
C ASP A 373 -11.60 22.12 -7.16
N GLY A 374 -10.44 22.39 -6.51
CA GLY A 374 -9.72 23.66 -6.65
C GLY A 374 -8.97 23.83 -7.97
N MET A 375 -8.94 22.80 -8.83
CA MET A 375 -8.26 22.78 -10.12
C MET A 375 -6.78 23.20 -10.08
N ILE A 376 -6.10 22.96 -8.93
CA ILE A 376 -4.68 23.34 -8.77
C ILE A 376 -3.73 22.24 -9.24
N THR A 377 -4.21 21.00 -9.38
CA THR A 377 -3.39 19.85 -9.80
C THR A 377 -2.74 20.10 -11.17
N ALA A 378 -3.51 20.58 -12.15
CA ALA A 378 -3.03 20.88 -13.49
C ALA A 378 -1.99 21.99 -13.50
N THR A 379 -2.13 23.01 -12.68
CA THR A 379 -1.18 24.13 -12.57
C THR A 379 0.17 23.67 -11.98
N ILE A 380 0.12 22.84 -10.94
CA ILE A 380 1.35 22.29 -10.34
C ILE A 380 2.08 21.40 -11.36
N LEU A 381 1.33 20.61 -12.13
CA LEU A 381 1.90 19.80 -13.22
C LEU A 381 2.52 20.65 -14.29
N HIS A 382 1.86 21.76 -14.70
CA HIS A 382 2.38 22.71 -15.68
C HIS A 382 3.69 23.39 -15.23
N TRP A 383 3.84 23.70 -13.96
CA TRP A 383 5.11 24.20 -13.44
C TRP A 383 6.24 23.18 -13.60
N GLY A 384 5.93 21.89 -13.40
CA GLY A 384 6.87 20.80 -13.69
C GLY A 384 7.20 20.70 -15.18
N GLU A 385 6.18 20.75 -16.03
CA GLU A 385 6.35 20.73 -17.50
C GLU A 385 7.30 21.83 -17.98
N VAL A 386 7.07 23.06 -17.57
CA VAL A 386 7.91 24.23 -17.96
C VAL A 386 9.31 24.13 -17.36
N GLY A 387 9.42 23.71 -16.11
CA GLY A 387 10.71 23.63 -15.39
C GLY A 387 11.65 22.53 -15.88
N LEU A 388 11.13 21.54 -16.60
CA LEU A 388 11.89 20.39 -17.08
C LEU A 388 12.30 20.49 -18.56
N GLN A 389 11.84 21.51 -19.30
CA GLN A 389 12.16 21.68 -20.70
C GLN A 389 13.64 22.03 -20.94
N GLY A 390 14.23 21.48 -22.00
CA GLY A 390 15.57 21.84 -22.47
C GLY A 390 16.75 21.35 -21.61
N LEU A 391 16.52 20.43 -20.67
CA LEU A 391 17.55 19.87 -19.81
C LEU A 391 18.29 18.71 -20.50
N SER A 392 19.51 18.39 -20.02
CA SER A 392 20.19 17.15 -20.46
C SER A 392 19.46 15.92 -19.88
N PRO A 393 19.53 14.74 -20.56
CA PRO A 393 18.83 13.52 -20.12
C PRO A 393 19.04 13.17 -18.65
N GLN A 394 20.26 13.29 -18.14
CA GLN A 394 20.63 12.97 -16.77
C GLN A 394 20.02 13.95 -15.76
N ILE A 395 20.05 15.25 -16.08
CA ILE A 395 19.45 16.27 -15.21
C ILE A 395 17.93 16.15 -15.25
N PHE A 396 17.36 15.95 -16.44
CA PHE A 396 15.94 15.77 -16.64
C PHE A 396 15.39 14.62 -15.76
N ILE A 397 15.98 13.43 -15.82
CA ILE A 397 15.46 12.28 -15.08
C ILE A 397 15.57 12.45 -13.56
N VAL A 398 16.64 13.09 -13.08
CA VAL A 398 16.81 13.41 -11.65
C VAL A 398 15.76 14.42 -11.21
N LEU A 399 15.57 15.49 -11.96
CA LEU A 399 14.56 16.50 -11.60
C LEU A 399 13.13 15.98 -11.76
N THR A 400 12.87 15.12 -12.74
CA THR A 400 11.60 14.38 -12.86
C THR A 400 11.33 13.54 -11.62
N TYR A 401 12.32 12.78 -11.15
CA TYR A 401 12.20 12.02 -9.90
C TYR A 401 11.91 12.93 -8.70
N ILE A 402 12.65 14.04 -8.57
CA ILE A 402 12.45 15.03 -7.49
C ILE A 402 11.06 15.68 -7.59
N PHE A 403 10.59 15.99 -8.81
CA PHE A 403 9.25 16.52 -9.04
C PHE A 403 8.14 15.54 -8.62
N TYR A 404 8.32 14.25 -8.88
CA TYR A 404 7.33 13.24 -8.47
C TYR A 404 7.27 13.02 -6.95
N LEU A 405 8.29 13.38 -6.16
CA LEU A 405 8.22 13.30 -4.71
C LEU A 405 7.07 14.17 -4.14
N PRO A 406 7.04 15.51 -4.33
CA PRO A 406 5.90 16.31 -3.86
C PRO A 406 4.59 15.93 -4.55
N MET A 407 4.59 15.56 -5.84
CA MET A 407 3.38 15.14 -6.53
C MET A 407 2.77 13.89 -5.89
N SER A 408 3.58 12.91 -5.49
CA SER A 408 3.11 11.71 -4.80
C SER A 408 2.61 11.98 -3.38
N PHE A 409 3.11 13.03 -2.73
CA PHE A 409 2.56 13.49 -1.46
C PHE A 409 1.16 14.10 -1.65
N LEU A 410 0.97 14.86 -2.72
CA LEU A 410 -0.29 15.55 -3.03
C LEU A 410 -1.35 14.60 -3.60
N ILE A 411 -0.93 13.65 -4.44
CA ILE A 411 -1.78 12.64 -5.06
C ILE A 411 -1.31 11.26 -4.57
N PRO A 412 -1.81 10.80 -3.41
CA PRO A 412 -1.31 9.56 -2.80
C PRO A 412 -1.80 8.27 -3.50
N SER A 413 -2.60 8.40 -4.54
CA SER A 413 -3.04 7.29 -5.41
C SER A 413 -2.02 7.07 -6.54
N SER A 414 -1.39 5.90 -6.59
CA SER A 414 -0.45 5.56 -7.66
C SER A 414 -1.10 5.63 -9.04
N SER A 415 -2.26 5.00 -9.22
CA SER A 415 -3.00 5.03 -10.49
C SER A 415 -3.46 6.44 -10.86
N GLY A 416 -3.99 7.20 -9.90
CA GLY A 416 -4.41 8.58 -10.12
C GLY A 416 -3.25 9.51 -10.51
N LEU A 417 -2.09 9.35 -9.88
CA LEU A 417 -0.89 10.12 -10.23
C LEU A 417 -0.37 9.75 -11.62
N ALA A 418 -0.35 8.46 -11.98
CA ALA A 418 0.06 8.00 -13.29
C ALA A 418 -0.82 8.60 -14.40
N SER A 419 -2.15 8.44 -14.30
CA SER A 419 -3.12 8.95 -15.28
C SER A 419 -3.07 10.47 -15.40
N ALA A 420 -2.88 11.18 -14.28
CA ALA A 420 -2.83 12.64 -14.27
C ALA A 420 -1.54 13.23 -14.85
N THR A 421 -0.44 12.47 -14.93
CA THR A 421 0.86 13.08 -15.23
C THR A 421 1.58 12.46 -16.43
N MET A 422 1.35 11.19 -16.71
CA MET A 422 2.18 10.46 -17.66
C MET A 422 1.95 10.90 -19.11
N GLY A 423 0.72 11.32 -19.45
CA GLY A 423 0.40 11.89 -20.76
C GLY A 423 1.19 13.18 -21.11
N ILE A 424 1.75 13.85 -20.09
CA ILE A 424 2.60 15.04 -20.25
C ILE A 424 4.08 14.67 -20.11
N MET A 425 4.42 13.92 -19.04
CA MET A 425 5.80 13.69 -18.67
C MET A 425 6.53 12.73 -19.62
N ALA A 426 5.83 11.75 -20.21
CA ALA A 426 6.43 10.81 -21.14
C ALA A 426 6.85 11.51 -22.47
N PRO A 427 5.97 12.25 -23.18
CA PRO A 427 6.38 13.03 -24.36
C PRO A 427 7.48 14.05 -24.05
N LEU A 428 7.42 14.71 -22.88
CA LEU A 428 8.45 15.68 -22.48
C LEU A 428 9.84 15.03 -22.37
N GLY A 429 9.90 13.79 -21.86
CA GLY A 429 11.14 13.03 -21.80
C GLY A 429 11.70 12.68 -23.19
N GLU A 430 10.84 12.30 -24.12
CA GLU A 430 11.26 11.97 -25.48
C GLU A 430 11.94 13.15 -26.17
N PHE A 431 11.47 14.39 -25.95
CA PHE A 431 12.11 15.60 -26.46
C PHE A 431 13.57 15.78 -25.98
N VAL A 432 13.90 15.25 -24.82
CA VAL A 432 15.26 15.32 -24.26
C VAL A 432 16.00 13.96 -24.35
N ASN A 433 15.56 13.07 -25.22
CA ASN A 433 16.11 11.72 -25.43
C ASN A 433 16.11 10.83 -24.18
N VAL A 434 15.09 10.95 -23.33
CA VAL A 434 14.83 10.06 -22.22
C VAL A 434 13.63 9.17 -22.57
N LYS A 435 13.83 7.85 -22.53
CA LYS A 435 12.75 6.90 -22.84
C LYS A 435 11.57 7.02 -21.87
N ALA A 436 10.36 6.89 -22.39
CA ALA A 436 9.13 6.88 -21.59
C ALA A 436 9.18 5.81 -20.49
N SER A 437 9.77 4.62 -20.74
CA SER A 437 9.95 3.56 -19.73
C SER A 437 10.79 3.98 -18.52
N LEU A 438 11.79 4.85 -18.72
CA LEU A 438 12.60 5.41 -17.65
C LEU A 438 11.82 6.44 -16.82
N ILE A 439 10.94 7.21 -17.47
CA ILE A 439 10.04 8.16 -16.79
C ILE A 439 9.01 7.40 -15.95
N VAL A 440 8.43 6.32 -16.47
CA VAL A 440 7.57 5.39 -15.70
C VAL A 440 8.32 4.88 -14.47
N THR A 441 9.59 4.49 -14.63
CA THR A 441 10.41 4.02 -13.50
C THR A 441 10.70 5.13 -12.49
N ALA A 442 10.95 6.36 -12.94
CA ALA A 442 11.17 7.52 -12.06
C ALA A 442 9.90 7.87 -11.27
N TYR A 443 8.75 7.91 -11.94
CA TYR A 443 7.45 8.13 -11.31
C TYR A 443 7.17 7.09 -10.21
N GLN A 444 7.22 5.80 -10.56
CA GLN A 444 6.86 4.75 -9.60
C GLN A 444 7.83 4.65 -8.43
N SER A 445 9.14 4.87 -8.68
CA SER A 445 10.13 4.83 -7.62
C SER A 445 9.98 6.02 -6.66
N ALA A 446 9.67 7.22 -7.15
CA ALA A 446 9.36 8.38 -6.31
C ALA A 446 8.08 8.18 -5.49
N SER A 447 7.00 7.70 -6.13
CA SER A 447 5.74 7.39 -5.45
C SER A 447 5.94 6.33 -4.36
N GLY A 448 6.68 5.26 -4.67
CA GLY A 448 6.96 4.20 -3.71
C GLY A 448 7.80 4.67 -2.51
N VAL A 449 8.76 5.59 -2.70
CA VAL A 449 9.52 6.17 -1.58
C VAL A 449 8.59 6.95 -0.65
N LEU A 450 7.69 7.75 -1.19
CA LEU A 450 6.74 8.52 -0.36
C LEU A 450 5.80 7.56 0.40
N ASN A 451 5.37 6.48 -0.21
CA ASN A 451 4.56 5.44 0.44
C ASN A 451 5.28 4.67 1.57
N LEU A 452 6.56 4.95 1.82
CA LEU A 452 7.24 4.48 3.03
C LEU A 452 7.01 5.39 4.24
N VAL A 453 6.67 6.68 4.04
CA VAL A 453 6.77 7.70 5.11
C VAL A 453 5.63 8.71 5.14
N THR A 454 4.86 8.87 4.07
CA THR A 454 3.89 9.96 3.96
C THR A 454 2.65 9.72 4.82
N PRO A 455 2.19 10.73 5.57
CA PRO A 455 0.91 10.65 6.29
C PRO A 455 -0.30 10.69 5.34
N THR A 456 -0.11 11.09 4.08
CA THR A 456 -1.20 11.12 3.08
C THR A 456 -1.53 9.72 2.51
N SER A 457 -0.66 8.73 2.76
CA SER A 457 -0.92 7.33 2.36
C SER A 457 -1.74 6.60 3.42
N GLY A 458 -2.91 6.10 3.03
CA GLY A 458 -3.74 5.22 3.86
C GLY A 458 -3.01 3.96 4.30
N ILE A 459 -2.12 3.43 3.45
CA ILE A 459 -1.30 2.25 3.73
C ILE A 459 -0.35 2.52 4.91
N VAL A 460 0.39 3.64 4.87
CA VAL A 460 1.31 4.02 5.95
C VAL A 460 0.55 4.25 7.25
N MET A 461 -0.51 5.05 7.20
CA MET A 461 -1.24 5.42 8.40
C MET A 461 -2.00 4.23 9.00
N GLY A 462 -2.55 3.34 8.15
CA GLY A 462 -3.18 2.09 8.58
C GLY A 462 -2.18 1.14 9.23
N ALA A 463 -1.02 0.93 8.62
CA ALA A 463 0.07 0.12 9.17
C ALA A 463 0.53 0.60 10.54
N LEU A 464 0.74 1.92 10.67
CA LEU A 464 1.17 2.53 11.93
C LEU A 464 0.09 2.46 13.02
N ALA A 465 -1.18 2.62 12.64
CA ALA A 465 -2.31 2.47 13.57
C ALA A 465 -2.40 1.04 14.10
N LEU A 466 -2.35 0.04 13.21
CA LEU A 466 -2.36 -1.38 13.58
C LEU A 466 -1.15 -1.77 14.44
N GLY A 467 0.02 -1.21 14.15
CA GLY A 467 1.25 -1.45 14.90
C GLY A 467 1.37 -0.65 16.20
N ARG A 468 0.43 0.25 16.50
CA ARG A 468 0.51 1.23 17.61
C ARG A 468 1.78 2.07 17.58
N VAL A 469 2.30 2.34 16.40
CA VAL A 469 3.52 3.11 16.18
C VAL A 469 3.17 4.55 15.82
N SER A 470 3.66 5.54 16.57
CA SER A 470 3.44 6.94 16.21
C SER A 470 4.22 7.29 14.94
N LEU A 471 3.67 8.19 14.11
CA LEU A 471 4.31 8.67 12.89
C LEU A 471 5.71 9.24 13.16
N GLY A 472 5.87 9.98 14.25
CA GLY A 472 7.18 10.54 14.65
C GLY A 472 8.20 9.47 15.03
N THR A 473 7.77 8.38 15.67
CA THR A 473 8.64 7.22 15.96
C THR A 473 9.01 6.50 14.67
N TRP A 474 8.06 6.32 13.74
CA TRP A 474 8.31 5.74 12.43
C TRP A 474 9.33 6.55 11.64
N TRP A 475 9.19 7.87 11.56
CA TRP A 475 10.17 8.74 10.88
C TRP A 475 11.58 8.66 11.47
N LYS A 476 11.70 8.55 12.79
CA LYS A 476 12.99 8.33 13.45
C LYS A 476 13.60 6.99 13.05
N PHE A 477 12.76 5.96 12.88
CA PHE A 477 13.20 4.64 12.46
C PHE A 477 13.66 4.66 10.99
N VAL A 478 12.78 5.08 10.08
CA VAL A 478 12.95 4.88 8.62
C VAL A 478 13.77 6.00 7.95
N GLY A 479 13.96 7.16 8.58
CA GLY A 479 14.50 8.36 7.92
C GLY A 479 15.86 8.16 7.25
N LYS A 480 16.78 7.42 7.89
CA LYS A 480 18.09 7.11 7.28
C LYS A 480 17.94 6.18 6.07
N LEU A 481 17.04 5.21 6.14
CA LEU A 481 16.77 4.29 5.05
C LEU A 481 16.21 5.03 3.83
N VAL A 482 15.26 5.95 4.04
CA VAL A 482 14.67 6.76 2.96
C VAL A 482 15.73 7.54 2.21
N ILE A 483 16.67 8.18 2.91
CA ILE A 483 17.78 8.90 2.26
C ILE A 483 18.60 7.93 1.38
N VAL A 484 18.95 6.75 1.90
CA VAL A 484 19.71 5.74 1.14
C VAL A 484 18.92 5.28 -0.09
N ILE A 485 17.62 5.03 0.04
CA ILE A 485 16.75 4.61 -1.06
C ILE A 485 16.63 5.72 -2.12
N VAL A 486 16.46 6.99 -1.72
CA VAL A 486 16.41 8.13 -2.64
C VAL A 486 17.70 8.24 -3.44
N VAL A 487 18.86 8.18 -2.77
CA VAL A 487 20.17 8.24 -3.44
C VAL A 487 20.35 7.05 -4.38
N ALA A 488 20.02 5.85 -3.95
CA ALA A 488 20.12 4.65 -4.79
C ALA A 488 19.17 4.71 -5.99
N SER A 489 17.94 5.25 -5.82
CA SER A 489 16.99 5.47 -6.92
C SER A 489 17.57 6.44 -7.96
N ILE A 490 18.10 7.57 -7.52
CA ILE A 490 18.72 8.57 -8.43
C ILE A 490 19.88 7.95 -9.19
N LEU A 491 20.76 7.20 -8.53
CA LEU A 491 21.89 6.55 -9.18
C LEU A 491 21.45 5.52 -10.24
N LEU A 492 20.44 4.70 -9.93
CA LEU A 492 19.90 3.72 -10.88
C LEU A 492 19.18 4.40 -12.06
N LEU A 493 18.47 5.49 -11.82
CA LEU A 493 17.82 6.27 -12.89
C LEU A 493 18.85 6.92 -13.81
N ILE A 494 19.92 7.51 -13.26
CA ILE A 494 21.03 8.04 -14.07
C ILE A 494 21.67 6.92 -14.89
N LEU A 495 21.91 5.74 -14.29
CA LEU A 495 22.43 4.59 -15.02
C LEU A 495 21.52 4.21 -16.20
N GLY A 496 20.20 4.27 -16.03
CA GLY A 496 19.22 4.01 -17.10
C GLY A 496 19.34 4.95 -18.30
N THR A 497 19.86 6.19 -18.13
CA THR A 497 20.09 7.10 -19.25
C THR A 497 21.29 6.73 -20.13
N PHE A 498 22.24 5.95 -19.59
CA PHE A 498 23.44 5.55 -20.31
C PHE A 498 23.33 4.18 -20.97
N VAL A 499 22.38 3.36 -20.53
CA VAL A 499 22.27 1.96 -20.94
C VAL A 499 20.94 1.75 -21.69
N PRO A 500 20.96 1.78 -23.03
CA PRO A 500 19.73 1.81 -23.85
C PRO A 500 18.83 0.57 -23.73
N PHE A 501 19.33 -0.56 -23.23
CA PHE A 501 18.53 -1.79 -23.07
C PHE A 501 17.96 -1.96 -21.65
N LEU A 502 18.28 -1.08 -20.71
CA LEU A 502 17.65 -1.00 -19.41
C LEU A 502 16.39 -0.14 -19.47
#